data_6d5c73728fa7b90bf7b5d7fafa797f7f
#
_entry.id   6d5c73728fa7b90bf7b5d7fafa797f7f
#
_cell.length_a   1.000
_cell.length_b   1.000
_cell.length_c   1.000
_cell.angle_alpha   90.00
_cell.angle_beta   90.00
_cell.angle_gamma   90.00
#
_symmetry.space_group_name_H-M   'P 1'
#
loop_
_entity.id
_entity.type
_entity.pdbx_description
1 polymer ?
#
loop_
_entity_poly.entity_id
_entity_poly.type
_entity_poly.pdbx_seq_one_letter_code
_entity_poly.pdbx_strand_id
1 'polypeptide(L)'
;MSARYAAYKLIEKVETGGYSNIALGGMFSKSDSLSDRDKAFAARLFYGVTERKLTLEHIIGAYVSKPLQKLDRQVRITLMMGVYQIMYMDNVPDSAAVNESVSLVKKLGKASASGMVNAVLRSIIRDGKKIPPVKGDKYDKMAVGYSCPAELIRRICKGYGEENTVSLVEASLLPSVTV
;
A
#
# COMPACT_ATOMS: atom_id res chain seq x y z
N MET A 1 15.60 -6.08 13.93
CA MET A 1 14.30 -5.48 13.47
C MET A 1 13.89 -6.21 12.19
N SER A 2 12.58 -6.56 11.96
CA SER A 2 12.20 -7.21 10.70
C SER A 2 11.98 -6.17 9.59
N ALA A 3 12.18 -6.56 8.32
CA ALA A 3 11.98 -5.69 7.16
C ALA A 3 10.55 -5.11 7.09
N ARG A 4 9.53 -5.93 7.42
CA ARG A 4 8.13 -5.47 7.47
C ARG A 4 7.86 -4.44 8.56
N TYR A 5 8.47 -4.61 9.73
CA TYR A 5 8.37 -3.61 10.79
C TYR A 5 9.07 -2.31 10.42
N ALA A 6 10.20 -2.38 9.71
CA ALA A 6 10.88 -1.20 9.16
C ALA A 6 9.99 -0.47 8.15
N ALA A 7 9.39 -1.20 7.18
CA ALA A 7 8.45 -0.62 6.22
C ALA A 7 7.25 0.04 6.91
N TYR A 8 6.67 -0.63 7.92
CA TYR A 8 5.59 -0.07 8.73
C TYR A 8 5.98 1.28 9.35
N LYS A 9 7.16 1.36 9.98
CA LYS A 9 7.65 2.59 10.60
C LYS A 9 7.86 3.73 9.59
N LEU A 10 8.31 3.42 8.38
CA LEU A 10 8.45 4.39 7.29
C LEU A 10 7.08 4.93 6.86
N ILE A 11 6.11 4.06 6.62
CA ILE A 11 4.74 4.44 6.23
C ILE A 11 4.10 5.28 7.34
N GLU A 12 4.19 4.84 8.60
CA GLU A 12 3.66 5.57 9.75
C GLU A 12 4.23 6.99 9.85
N LYS A 13 5.55 7.14 9.64
CA LYS A 13 6.22 8.43 9.69
C LYS A 13 5.74 9.37 8.57
N VAL A 14 5.55 8.86 7.37
CA VAL A 14 5.05 9.67 6.23
C VAL A 14 3.58 10.05 6.46
N GLU A 15 2.74 9.16 6.98
CA GLU A 15 1.36 9.50 7.32
C GLU A 15 1.23 10.54 8.44
N THR A 16 2.28 10.74 9.23
CA THR A 16 2.34 11.79 10.27
C THR A 16 3.04 13.07 9.82
N GLY A 17 3.27 13.24 8.52
CA GLY A 17 3.85 14.46 7.93
C GLY A 17 5.35 14.41 7.69
N GLY A 18 5.98 13.24 7.80
CA GLY A 18 7.41 13.06 7.46
C GLY A 18 7.63 12.99 5.94
N TYR A 19 8.75 13.53 5.47
CA TYR A 19 9.16 13.39 4.07
C TYR A 19 9.72 11.97 3.80
N SER A 20 9.28 11.34 2.72
CA SER A 20 9.60 9.93 2.40
C SER A 20 11.10 9.66 2.23
N ASN A 21 11.82 10.51 1.51
CA ASN A 21 13.26 10.39 1.28
C ASN A 21 14.10 10.58 2.56
N ILE A 22 13.74 11.55 3.41
CA ILE A 22 14.40 11.78 4.71
C ILE A 22 14.11 10.64 5.68
N ALA A 23 12.86 10.11 5.65
CA ALA A 23 12.48 8.99 6.50
C ALA A 23 13.28 7.73 6.15
N LEU A 24 13.43 7.43 4.86
CA LEU A 24 14.15 6.26 4.36
C LEU A 24 15.65 6.33 4.67
N GLY A 25 16.31 7.44 4.29
CA GLY A 25 17.73 7.65 4.55
C GLY A 25 18.09 7.58 6.03
N GLY A 26 17.30 8.25 6.88
CA GLY A 26 17.53 8.27 8.32
C GLY A 26 17.26 6.94 9.03
N MET A 27 16.40 6.06 8.47
CA MET A 27 16.15 4.74 9.03
C MET A 27 17.26 3.74 8.65
N PHE A 28 17.69 3.73 7.40
CA PHE A 28 18.68 2.77 6.92
C PHE A 28 20.10 3.08 7.38
N SER A 29 20.46 4.35 7.56
CA SER A 29 21.74 4.73 8.14
C SER A 29 21.87 4.37 9.63
N LYS A 30 20.75 4.22 10.34
CA LYS A 30 20.73 3.85 11.76
C LYS A 30 20.45 2.37 12.03
N SER A 31 20.24 1.57 11.00
CA SER A 31 19.86 0.16 11.12
C SER A 31 20.95 -0.80 10.67
N ASP A 32 22.01 -0.95 11.50
CA ASP A 32 23.02 -2.00 11.30
C ASP A 32 22.45 -3.42 11.43
N SER A 33 21.23 -3.57 11.94
CA SER A 33 20.56 -4.86 12.17
C SER A 33 19.77 -5.40 10.98
N LEU A 34 19.68 -4.67 9.85
CA LEU A 34 19.00 -5.12 8.63
C LEU A 34 20.02 -5.45 7.55
N SER A 35 19.88 -6.65 6.96
CA SER A 35 20.63 -7.00 5.75
C SER A 35 20.23 -6.08 4.58
N ASP A 36 21.09 -5.98 3.56
CA ASP A 36 20.76 -5.17 2.37
C ASP A 36 19.52 -5.71 1.64
N ARG A 37 19.30 -7.03 1.67
CA ARG A 37 18.09 -7.66 1.18
C ARG A 37 16.84 -7.20 1.95
N ASP A 38 16.93 -7.12 3.27
CA ASP A 38 15.81 -6.64 4.12
C ASP A 38 15.55 -5.16 3.92
N LYS A 39 16.60 -4.35 3.73
CA LYS A 39 16.48 -2.93 3.39
C LYS A 39 15.77 -2.74 2.05
N ALA A 40 16.18 -3.49 1.02
CA ALA A 40 15.55 -3.46 -0.31
C ALA A 40 14.08 -3.90 -0.25
N PHE A 41 13.78 -4.97 0.50
CA PHE A 41 12.40 -5.41 0.71
C PHE A 41 11.56 -4.36 1.43
N ALA A 42 12.08 -3.76 2.50
CA ALA A 42 11.38 -2.71 3.25
C ALA A 42 11.12 -1.46 2.39
N ALA A 43 12.10 -1.05 1.58
CA ALA A 43 11.97 0.06 0.65
C ALA A 43 10.89 -0.22 -0.42
N ARG A 44 10.93 -1.41 -1.07
CA ARG A 44 9.92 -1.81 -2.05
C ARG A 44 8.52 -1.80 -1.46
N LEU A 45 8.36 -2.34 -0.26
CA LEU A 45 7.06 -2.38 0.43
C LEU A 45 6.59 -0.98 0.81
N PHE A 46 7.47 -0.13 1.30
CA PHE A 46 7.18 1.26 1.65
C PHE A 46 6.73 2.08 0.44
N TYR A 47 7.54 2.11 -0.62
CA TYR A 47 7.19 2.86 -1.83
C TYR A 47 5.92 2.34 -2.49
N GLY A 48 5.81 1.01 -2.66
CA GLY A 48 4.66 0.43 -3.31
C GLY A 48 3.34 0.66 -2.56
N VAL A 49 3.35 0.61 -1.22
CA VAL A 49 2.16 0.97 -0.41
C VAL A 49 1.83 2.45 -0.56
N THR A 50 2.84 3.32 -0.59
CA THR A 50 2.64 4.77 -0.72
C THR A 50 2.09 5.14 -2.10
N GLU A 51 2.66 4.60 -3.16
CA GLU A 51 2.27 4.84 -4.55
C GLU A 51 0.87 4.32 -4.85
N ARG A 52 0.53 3.14 -4.31
CA ARG A 52 -0.76 2.49 -4.57
C ARG A 52 -1.80 2.69 -3.48
N LYS A 53 -1.65 3.71 -2.66
CA LYS A 53 -2.48 3.94 -1.47
C LYS A 53 -3.98 3.93 -1.80
N LEU A 54 -4.43 4.68 -2.81
CA LEU A 54 -5.85 4.77 -3.15
C LEU A 54 -6.42 3.43 -3.63
N THR A 55 -5.66 2.70 -4.44
CA THR A 55 -6.02 1.35 -4.90
C THR A 55 -6.16 0.40 -3.71
N LEU A 56 -5.17 0.39 -2.80
CA LEU A 56 -5.16 -0.48 -1.63
C LEU A 56 -6.32 -0.14 -0.67
N GLU A 57 -6.59 1.14 -0.45
CA GLU A 57 -7.70 1.59 0.38
C GLU A 57 -9.06 1.17 -0.22
N HIS A 58 -9.21 1.26 -1.54
CA HIS A 58 -10.41 0.79 -2.23
C HIS A 58 -10.60 -0.73 -2.06
N ILE A 59 -9.55 -1.50 -2.29
CA ILE A 59 -9.60 -2.96 -2.12
C ILE A 59 -10.01 -3.30 -0.69
N ILE A 60 -9.32 -2.78 0.32
CA ILE A 60 -9.61 -3.07 1.73
C ILE A 60 -11.03 -2.65 2.08
N GLY A 61 -11.48 -1.49 1.59
CA GLY A 61 -12.81 -0.95 1.86
C GLY A 61 -13.96 -1.87 1.47
N ALA A 62 -13.76 -2.75 0.47
CA ALA A 62 -14.75 -3.74 0.06
C ALA A 62 -14.87 -4.94 1.02
N TYR A 63 -13.89 -5.14 1.91
CA TYR A 63 -13.84 -6.30 2.82
C TYR A 63 -13.97 -5.94 4.30
N VAL A 64 -14.05 -4.66 4.63
CA VAL A 64 -14.23 -4.20 6.01
C VAL A 64 -15.63 -3.62 6.19
N SER A 65 -16.24 -3.88 7.35
CA SER A 65 -17.59 -3.37 7.67
C SER A 65 -17.61 -1.91 8.10
N LYS A 66 -16.45 -1.38 8.53
CA LYS A 66 -16.30 0.00 8.99
C LYS A 66 -15.50 0.82 8.00
N PRO A 67 -15.78 2.13 7.84
CA PRO A 67 -14.95 3.02 7.05
C PRO A 67 -13.47 2.93 7.48
N LEU A 68 -12.56 2.92 6.52
CA LEU A 68 -11.11 2.78 6.78
C LEU A 68 -10.56 3.84 7.73
N GLN A 69 -11.11 5.05 7.67
CA GLN A 69 -10.73 6.18 8.54
C GLN A 69 -11.06 5.92 10.02
N LYS A 70 -12.00 4.99 10.29
CA LYS A 70 -12.38 4.57 11.65
C LYS A 70 -11.56 3.39 12.18
N LEU A 71 -10.70 2.79 11.34
CA LEU A 71 -9.76 1.78 11.79
C LEU A 71 -8.56 2.44 12.45
N ASP A 72 -8.01 1.77 13.47
CA ASP A 72 -6.71 2.17 14.03
C ASP A 72 -5.67 2.28 12.93
N ARG A 73 -4.84 3.32 12.97
CA ARG A 73 -3.77 3.56 11.98
C ARG A 73 -2.88 2.34 11.80
N GLN A 74 -2.47 1.70 12.91
CA GLN A 74 -1.62 0.51 12.88
C GLN A 74 -2.27 -0.63 12.10
N VAL A 75 -3.56 -0.83 12.27
CA VAL A 75 -4.34 -1.87 11.59
C VAL A 75 -4.46 -1.55 10.10
N ARG A 76 -4.79 -0.30 9.77
CA ARG A 76 -4.93 0.16 8.38
C ARG A 76 -3.62 0.02 7.61
N ILE A 77 -2.50 0.49 8.16
CA ILE A 77 -1.18 0.35 7.52
C ILE A 77 -0.82 -1.13 7.35
N THR A 78 -1.07 -1.97 8.36
CA THR A 78 -0.80 -3.40 8.28
C THR A 78 -1.62 -4.08 7.18
N LEU A 79 -2.90 -3.72 7.03
CA LEU A 79 -3.75 -4.21 5.94
C LEU A 79 -3.22 -3.76 4.57
N MET A 80 -2.88 -2.48 4.39
CA MET A 80 -2.31 -1.98 3.14
C MET A 80 -1.03 -2.73 2.76
N MET A 81 -0.13 -2.97 3.73
CA MET A 81 1.09 -3.75 3.51
C MET A 81 0.80 -5.20 3.14
N GLY A 82 -0.18 -5.83 3.79
CA GLY A 82 -0.61 -7.19 3.49
C GLY A 82 -1.18 -7.31 2.08
N VAL A 83 -2.09 -6.42 1.72
CA VAL A 83 -2.71 -6.38 0.38
C VAL A 83 -1.67 -6.10 -0.69
N TYR A 84 -0.76 -5.15 -0.47
CA TYR A 84 0.31 -4.87 -1.43
C TYR A 84 1.19 -6.10 -1.70
N GLN A 85 1.57 -6.84 -0.65
CA GLN A 85 2.34 -8.07 -0.82
C GLN A 85 1.57 -9.12 -1.63
N ILE A 86 0.28 -9.31 -1.37
CA ILE A 86 -0.58 -10.29 -2.05
C ILE A 86 -0.79 -9.92 -3.52
N MET A 87 -0.95 -8.63 -3.82
CA MET A 87 -1.33 -8.15 -5.16
C MET A 87 -0.15 -7.89 -6.08
N TYR A 88 1.02 -7.46 -5.53
CA TYR A 88 2.10 -6.85 -6.32
C TYR A 88 3.50 -7.41 -6.01
N MET A 89 3.61 -8.40 -5.10
CA MET A 89 4.92 -8.99 -4.76
C MET A 89 4.90 -10.51 -5.02
N ASP A 90 5.10 -10.91 -6.27
CA ASP A 90 5.04 -12.33 -6.70
C ASP A 90 6.00 -13.25 -5.92
N ASN A 91 7.12 -12.71 -5.45
CA ASN A 91 8.11 -13.45 -4.65
C ASN A 91 7.70 -13.66 -3.18
N VAL A 92 6.52 -13.16 -2.76
CA VAL A 92 6.01 -13.33 -1.40
C VAL A 92 4.83 -14.30 -1.46
N PRO A 93 4.95 -15.48 -0.86
CA PRO A 93 3.82 -16.41 -0.76
C PRO A 93 2.65 -15.77 -0.01
N ASP A 94 1.42 -15.99 -0.47
CA ASP A 94 0.20 -15.44 0.15
C ASP A 94 0.10 -15.78 1.64
N SER A 95 0.43 -17.03 1.99
CA SER A 95 0.43 -17.48 3.38
C SER A 95 1.43 -16.69 4.24
N ALA A 96 2.60 -16.34 3.70
CA ALA A 96 3.58 -15.53 4.40
C ALA A 96 3.09 -14.09 4.56
N ALA A 97 2.48 -13.48 3.52
CA ALA A 97 1.90 -12.15 3.61
C ALA A 97 0.83 -12.07 4.70
N VAL A 98 -0.07 -13.06 4.78
CA VAL A 98 -1.11 -13.13 5.82
C VAL A 98 -0.51 -13.31 7.21
N ASN A 99 0.33 -14.32 7.41
CA ASN A 99 0.88 -14.67 8.72
C ASN A 99 1.74 -13.55 9.30
N GLU A 100 2.57 -12.92 8.48
CA GLU A 100 3.42 -11.79 8.87
C GLU A 100 2.59 -10.53 9.19
N SER A 101 1.49 -10.28 8.47
CA SER A 101 0.58 -9.18 8.78
C SER A 101 -0.12 -9.40 10.12
N VAL A 102 -0.57 -10.62 10.39
CA VAL A 102 -1.16 -11.01 11.69
C VAL A 102 -0.14 -10.87 12.83
N SER A 103 1.09 -11.29 12.60
CA SER A 103 2.17 -11.15 13.59
C SER A 103 2.51 -9.68 13.84
N LEU A 104 2.56 -8.87 12.77
CA LEU A 104 2.85 -7.45 12.86
C LEU A 104 1.80 -6.70 13.67
N VAL A 105 0.50 -6.91 13.38
CA VAL A 105 -0.58 -6.21 14.10
C VAL A 105 -0.61 -6.56 15.58
N LYS A 106 -0.27 -7.81 15.96
CA LYS A 106 -0.09 -8.21 17.35
C LYS A 106 1.08 -7.49 18.01
N LYS A 107 2.24 -7.43 17.32
CA LYS A 107 3.44 -6.73 17.80
C LYS A 107 3.21 -5.24 18.00
N LEU A 108 2.31 -4.63 17.22
CA LEU A 108 1.91 -3.23 17.34
C LEU A 108 0.88 -2.98 18.47
N GLY A 109 0.60 -3.98 19.30
CA GLY A 109 -0.35 -3.86 20.42
C GLY A 109 -1.83 -3.91 20.00
N LYS A 110 -2.12 -4.34 18.78
CA LYS A 110 -3.49 -4.45 18.24
C LYS A 110 -3.92 -5.91 18.05
N ALA A 111 -3.62 -6.76 19.03
CA ALA A 111 -3.89 -8.20 18.96
C ALA A 111 -5.38 -8.52 18.73
N SER A 112 -6.30 -7.71 19.24
CA SER A 112 -7.75 -7.86 19.02
C SER A 112 -8.17 -7.73 17.55
N ALA A 113 -7.40 -7.01 16.74
CA ALA A 113 -7.66 -6.87 15.30
C ALA A 113 -7.06 -8.01 14.45
N SER A 114 -6.30 -8.93 15.04
CA SER A 114 -5.59 -9.98 14.29
C SER A 114 -6.52 -10.91 13.54
N GLY A 115 -7.69 -11.24 14.09
CA GLY A 115 -8.72 -12.04 13.42
C GLY A 115 -9.29 -11.33 12.18
N MET A 116 -9.56 -10.02 12.28
CA MET A 116 -10.04 -9.21 11.17
C MET A 116 -8.98 -9.10 10.08
N VAL A 117 -7.73 -8.82 10.41
CA VAL A 117 -6.62 -8.76 9.45
C VAL A 117 -6.50 -10.07 8.68
N ASN A 118 -6.51 -11.21 9.38
CA ASN A 118 -6.46 -12.53 8.75
C ASN A 118 -7.67 -12.76 7.82
N ALA A 119 -8.88 -12.45 8.26
CA ALA A 119 -10.10 -12.65 7.49
C ALA A 119 -10.11 -11.80 6.21
N VAL A 120 -9.77 -10.51 6.30
CA VAL A 120 -9.72 -9.60 5.15
C VAL A 120 -8.72 -10.09 4.10
N LEU A 121 -7.47 -10.37 4.51
CA LEU A 121 -6.43 -10.79 3.58
C LEU A 121 -6.74 -12.14 2.92
N ARG A 122 -7.28 -13.12 3.68
CA ARG A 122 -7.71 -14.40 3.12
C ARG A 122 -8.89 -14.28 2.17
N SER A 123 -9.83 -13.35 2.42
CA SER A 123 -10.94 -13.09 1.51
C SER A 123 -10.47 -12.52 0.18
N ILE A 124 -9.54 -11.57 0.19
CA ILE A 124 -8.93 -11.02 -1.02
C ILE A 124 -8.25 -12.12 -1.86
N ILE A 125 -7.53 -13.03 -1.22
CA ILE A 125 -6.89 -14.18 -1.89
C ILE A 125 -7.95 -15.10 -2.51
N ARG A 126 -8.96 -15.49 -1.73
CA ARG A 126 -10.05 -16.37 -2.17
C ARG A 126 -10.82 -15.80 -3.35
N ASP A 127 -11.03 -14.48 -3.39
CA ASP A 127 -11.76 -13.79 -4.46
C ASP A 127 -10.87 -13.50 -5.69
N GLY A 128 -9.70 -14.13 -5.75
CA GLY A 128 -8.80 -14.13 -6.92
C GLY A 128 -7.95 -12.88 -7.07
N LYS A 129 -7.67 -12.15 -5.99
CA LYS A 129 -6.79 -10.97 -5.98
C LYS A 129 -7.22 -9.91 -7.01
N LYS A 130 -8.51 -9.62 -7.07
CA LYS A 130 -9.08 -8.65 -8.01
C LYS A 130 -9.33 -7.32 -7.33
N ILE A 131 -9.22 -6.23 -8.10
CA ILE A 131 -9.68 -4.93 -7.66
C ILE A 131 -11.22 -4.95 -7.71
N PRO A 132 -11.92 -4.72 -6.59
CA PRO A 132 -13.37 -4.69 -6.57
C PRO A 132 -13.93 -3.62 -7.52
N PRO A 133 -15.17 -3.80 -8.04
CA PRO A 133 -15.79 -2.83 -8.92
C PRO A 133 -15.81 -1.42 -8.32
N VAL A 134 -15.38 -0.44 -9.10
CA VAL A 134 -15.37 0.97 -8.69
C VAL A 134 -16.70 1.60 -9.08
N LYS A 135 -17.40 2.17 -8.09
CA LYS A 135 -18.60 3.00 -8.31
C LYS A 135 -18.19 4.39 -8.74
N GLY A 136 -18.98 5.01 -9.62
CA GLY A 136 -18.73 6.36 -10.10
C GLY A 136 -18.41 6.44 -11.59
N ASP A 137 -17.88 7.58 -12.01
CA ASP A 137 -17.57 7.87 -13.40
C ASP A 137 -16.21 7.26 -13.85
N LYS A 138 -15.79 7.57 -15.08
CA LYS A 138 -14.52 7.08 -15.62
C LYS A 138 -13.30 7.57 -14.81
N TYR A 139 -13.36 8.76 -14.26
CA TYR A 139 -12.26 9.34 -13.49
C TYR A 139 -12.12 8.68 -12.13
N ASP A 140 -13.23 8.25 -11.52
CA ASP A 140 -13.20 7.47 -10.28
C ASP A 140 -12.57 6.09 -10.51
N LYS A 141 -12.89 5.45 -11.66
CA LYS A 141 -12.26 4.18 -12.06
C LYS A 141 -10.77 4.35 -12.31
N MET A 142 -10.38 5.41 -13.02
CA MET A 142 -8.96 5.75 -13.24
C MET A 142 -8.25 6.04 -11.91
N ALA A 143 -8.90 6.76 -11.00
CA ALA A 143 -8.32 7.08 -9.70
C ALA A 143 -7.92 5.83 -8.90
N VAL A 144 -8.77 4.83 -8.89
CA VAL A 144 -8.47 3.55 -8.22
C VAL A 144 -7.45 2.74 -9.04
N GLY A 145 -7.59 2.67 -10.35
CA GLY A 145 -6.68 1.91 -11.22
C GLY A 145 -5.23 2.40 -11.17
N TYR A 146 -5.06 3.71 -11.21
CA TYR A 146 -3.74 4.36 -11.24
C TYR A 146 -3.30 4.94 -9.88
N SER A 147 -4.10 4.78 -8.84
CA SER A 147 -3.84 5.34 -7.49
C SER A 147 -3.58 6.86 -7.51
N CYS A 148 -4.30 7.57 -8.36
CA CYS A 148 -4.18 9.01 -8.56
C CYS A 148 -5.53 9.68 -8.25
N PRO A 149 -5.57 10.81 -7.50
CA PRO A 149 -6.84 11.46 -7.17
C PRO A 149 -7.68 11.82 -8.41
N ALA A 150 -8.98 11.46 -8.42
CA ALA A 150 -9.88 11.70 -9.56
C ALA A 150 -9.90 13.17 -9.99
N GLU A 151 -9.86 14.10 -9.03
CA GLU A 151 -9.81 15.53 -9.31
C GLU A 151 -8.56 15.95 -10.08
N LEU A 152 -7.40 15.37 -9.71
CA LEU A 152 -6.15 15.61 -10.44
C LEU A 152 -6.24 15.06 -11.86
N ILE A 153 -6.77 13.85 -12.03
CA ILE A 153 -6.99 13.25 -13.36
C ILE A 153 -7.91 14.13 -14.21
N ARG A 154 -9.03 14.63 -13.66
CA ARG A 154 -9.94 15.54 -14.37
C ARG A 154 -9.24 16.81 -14.84
N ARG A 155 -8.38 17.41 -14.01
CA ARG A 155 -7.62 18.61 -14.37
C ARG A 155 -6.62 18.33 -15.49
N ILE A 156 -5.88 17.23 -15.41
CA ILE A 156 -4.92 16.85 -16.44
C ILE A 156 -5.65 16.54 -17.76
N CYS A 157 -6.76 15.79 -17.71
CA CYS A 157 -7.60 15.52 -18.89
C CYS A 157 -8.10 16.79 -19.57
N LYS A 158 -8.51 17.78 -18.80
CA LYS A 158 -8.98 19.06 -19.33
C LYS A 158 -7.88 19.84 -20.08
N GLY A 159 -6.64 19.74 -19.61
CA GLY A 159 -5.50 20.46 -20.20
C GLY A 159 -4.83 19.71 -21.37
N TYR A 160 -4.72 18.39 -21.28
CA TYR A 160 -3.88 17.57 -22.16
C TYR A 160 -4.63 16.49 -22.94
N GLY A 161 -5.94 16.35 -22.72
CA GLY A 161 -6.75 15.27 -23.30
C GLY A 161 -6.61 13.94 -22.55
N GLU A 162 -7.52 13.01 -22.88
CA GLU A 162 -7.65 11.74 -22.17
C GLU A 162 -6.47 10.81 -22.46
N GLU A 163 -6.06 10.63 -23.69
CA GLU A 163 -4.98 9.74 -24.12
C GLU A 163 -3.65 10.09 -23.45
N ASN A 164 -3.29 11.38 -23.48
CA ASN A 164 -2.08 11.87 -22.81
C ASN A 164 -2.14 11.71 -21.29
N THR A 165 -3.35 11.87 -20.70
CA THR A 165 -3.54 11.68 -19.27
C THR A 165 -3.33 10.22 -18.87
N VAL A 166 -3.89 9.26 -19.63
CA VAL A 166 -3.68 7.84 -19.38
C VAL A 166 -2.19 7.52 -19.45
N SER A 167 -1.50 7.92 -20.51
CA SER A 167 -0.06 7.71 -20.67
C SER A 167 0.75 8.29 -19.50
N LEU A 168 0.37 9.48 -19.01
CA LEU A 168 1.04 10.13 -17.89
C LEU A 168 0.86 9.37 -16.59
N VAL A 169 -0.38 8.96 -16.24
CA VAL A 169 -0.65 8.26 -14.98
C VAL A 169 -0.10 6.82 -15.00
N GLU A 170 -0.06 6.17 -16.15
CA GLU A 170 0.62 4.88 -16.34
C GLU A 170 2.12 5.01 -16.12
N ALA A 171 2.75 6.01 -16.76
CA ALA A 171 4.17 6.27 -16.59
C ALA A 171 4.55 6.58 -15.12
N SER A 172 3.66 7.22 -14.35
CA SER A 172 3.90 7.52 -12.94
C SER A 172 3.97 6.29 -12.03
N LEU A 173 3.42 5.15 -12.47
CA LEU A 173 3.48 3.88 -11.75
C LEU A 173 4.66 2.99 -12.15
N LEU A 174 5.41 3.38 -13.17
CA LEU A 174 6.62 2.67 -13.57
C LEU A 174 7.78 3.07 -12.65
N PRO A 175 8.69 2.13 -12.32
CA PRO A 175 9.90 2.47 -11.58
C PRO A 175 10.67 3.57 -12.32
N SER A 176 11.06 4.64 -11.63
CA SER A 176 11.91 5.67 -12.22
C SER A 176 13.23 5.02 -12.63
N VAL A 177 13.56 5.09 -13.92
CA VAL A 177 14.89 4.73 -14.42
C VAL A 177 15.83 5.83 -13.97
N THR A 178 16.61 5.55 -12.92
CA THR A 178 17.72 6.42 -12.55
C THR A 178 18.85 6.15 -13.55
N VAL A 179 19.13 7.12 -14.41
CA VAL A 179 20.31 7.13 -15.29
C VAL A 179 21.52 7.51 -14.45
#